data_52a229126007b6d51ae5bad83fa49798
#
_entry.id   52a229126007b6d51ae5bad83fa49798
#
_cell.length_a   1.000
_cell.length_b   1.000
_cell.length_c   1.000
_cell.angle_alpha   90.00
_cell.angle_beta   90.00
_cell.angle_gamma   90.00
#
_symmetry.space_group_name_H-M   'P 1'
#
loop_
_entity.id
_entity.type
_entity.pdbx_description
1 polymer ?
#
loop_
_entity_poly.entity_id
_entity_poly.type
_entity_poly.pdbx_seq_one_letter_code
_entity_poly.pdbx_strand_id
1 'polypeptide(L)'
;MSLFKERVHYKPFDYEWAFESYDMQQKMHWLPSEVPLHEDVRDWNERLSAEEKNLISQILKFFTQGDVDIAQAYLDKYIPKFKSPEVRMMLSSFATSEANHAHSYSLLNDTIGLPDKEYKAFQEYKEMADKHEYLFASKGKGLEGLAKEIACFSAFGEGLQLFASFVMLLNFQRYGRMKGMCQIVTWSIRDE
;
A
#
# COMPACT_ATOMS: atom_id res chain seq x y z
N MET A 1 -29.33 9.89 -5.31
CA MET A 1 -28.16 10.67 -4.91
C MET A 1 -26.98 10.26 -5.78
N SER A 2 -26.03 11.14 -6.04
CA SER A 2 -24.91 10.84 -6.98
C SER A 2 -23.58 11.07 -6.31
N LEU A 3 -22.70 10.07 -6.35
CA LEU A 3 -21.31 10.13 -5.90
C LEU A 3 -20.52 11.31 -6.51
N PHE A 4 -20.99 11.78 -7.67
CA PHE A 4 -20.33 12.79 -8.50
C PHE A 4 -20.96 14.19 -8.37
N LYS A 5 -22.01 14.33 -7.56
CA LYS A 5 -22.67 15.62 -7.31
C LYS A 5 -22.13 16.25 -6.05
N GLU A 6 -21.71 17.49 -6.14
CA GLU A 6 -21.21 18.26 -5.02
C GLU A 6 -22.29 18.47 -3.95
N ARG A 7 -21.88 18.33 -2.69
CA ARG A 7 -22.69 18.60 -1.51
C ARG A 7 -21.92 19.52 -0.58
N VAL A 8 -22.56 20.62 -0.19
CA VAL A 8 -21.91 21.66 0.63
C VAL A 8 -21.95 21.35 2.13
N HIS A 9 -22.96 20.62 2.58
CA HIS A 9 -23.15 20.30 4.00
C HIS A 9 -22.47 18.95 4.35
N TYR A 10 -21.98 18.86 5.58
CA TYR A 10 -21.30 17.67 6.07
C TYR A 10 -22.28 16.50 6.32
N LYS A 11 -23.39 16.76 7.01
CA LYS A 11 -24.46 15.78 7.31
C LYS A 11 -25.81 16.24 6.79
N PRO A 12 -26.77 15.31 6.55
CA PRO A 12 -26.67 13.84 6.71
C PRO A 12 -25.79 13.20 5.63
N PHE A 13 -25.21 12.05 5.94
CA PHE A 13 -24.44 11.27 4.96
C PHE A 13 -25.36 10.55 3.98
N ASP A 14 -24.97 10.55 2.70
CA ASP A 14 -25.64 9.78 1.66
C ASP A 14 -25.06 8.36 1.55
N TYR A 15 -23.79 8.20 1.99
CA TYR A 15 -23.02 6.96 1.91
C TYR A 15 -22.39 6.66 3.28
N GLU A 16 -23.22 6.21 4.22
CA GLU A 16 -22.78 5.92 5.60
C GLU A 16 -21.63 4.91 5.64
N TRP A 17 -21.65 3.91 4.76
CA TRP A 17 -20.59 2.92 4.64
C TRP A 17 -19.19 3.55 4.38
N ALA A 18 -19.15 4.65 3.63
CA ALA A 18 -17.88 5.35 3.37
C ALA A 18 -17.37 6.07 4.62
N PHE A 19 -18.28 6.64 5.41
CA PHE A 19 -17.90 7.22 6.69
C PHE A 19 -17.47 6.15 7.70
N GLU A 20 -18.15 5.02 7.77
CA GLU A 20 -17.78 3.89 8.62
C GLU A 20 -16.40 3.34 8.26
N SER A 21 -16.10 3.23 6.97
CA SER A 21 -14.78 2.82 6.48
C SER A 21 -13.69 3.82 6.87
N TYR A 22 -13.95 5.12 6.73
CA TYR A 22 -13.05 6.17 7.21
C TYR A 22 -12.79 6.04 8.72
N ASP A 23 -13.86 5.92 9.52
CA ASP A 23 -13.78 5.82 10.98
C ASP A 23 -13.00 4.57 11.42
N MET A 24 -13.17 3.45 10.70
CA MET A 24 -12.41 2.22 10.92
C MET A 24 -10.93 2.44 10.67
N GLN A 25 -10.54 3.06 9.56
CA GLN A 25 -9.15 3.36 9.24
C GLN A 25 -8.50 4.26 10.31
N GLN A 26 -9.23 5.26 10.85
CA GLN A 26 -8.72 6.10 11.92
C GLN A 26 -8.45 5.31 13.21
N LYS A 27 -9.27 4.31 13.52
CA LYS A 27 -9.11 3.45 14.71
C LYS A 27 -7.98 2.44 14.58
N MET A 28 -7.61 2.08 13.36
CA MET A 28 -6.54 1.13 13.07
C MET A 28 -5.17 1.78 12.84
N HIS A 29 -5.11 3.12 12.82
CA HIS A 29 -3.87 3.85 12.53
C HIS A 29 -2.72 3.44 13.47
N TRP A 30 -1.54 3.34 12.90
CA TRP A 30 -0.29 3.02 13.57
C TRP A 30 0.86 3.82 12.97
N LEU A 31 1.98 3.90 13.66
CA LEU A 31 3.17 4.60 13.20
C LEU A 31 4.34 3.63 12.98
N PRO A 32 5.18 3.85 11.95
CA PRO A 32 6.37 3.03 11.71
C PRO A 32 7.30 2.92 12.92
N SER A 33 7.37 3.98 13.73
CA SER A 33 8.18 4.03 14.95
C SER A 33 7.71 3.11 16.07
N GLU A 34 6.50 2.56 15.99
CA GLU A 34 5.97 1.60 16.96
C GLU A 34 6.52 0.18 16.73
N VAL A 35 7.13 -0.07 15.55
CA VAL A 35 7.65 -1.38 15.20
C VAL A 35 9.11 -1.52 15.64
N PRO A 36 9.44 -2.50 16.50
CA PRO A 36 10.81 -2.73 16.95
C PRO A 36 11.64 -3.46 15.87
N LEU A 37 12.42 -2.71 15.08
CA LEU A 37 13.22 -3.24 13.98
C LEU A 37 14.63 -3.74 14.37
N HIS A 38 15.03 -3.57 15.62
CA HIS A 38 16.40 -3.90 16.06
C HIS A 38 16.77 -5.39 15.96
N GLU A 39 15.79 -6.30 16.13
CA GLU A 39 16.02 -7.74 15.93
C GLU A 39 16.19 -8.07 14.44
N ASP A 40 15.54 -7.34 13.55
CA ASP A 40 15.62 -7.56 12.11
C ASP A 40 17.02 -7.25 11.55
N VAL A 41 17.73 -6.27 12.11
CA VAL A 41 19.13 -5.99 11.78
C VAL A 41 20.01 -7.18 12.08
N ARG A 42 19.81 -7.82 13.23
CA ARG A 42 20.56 -9.02 13.61
C ARG A 42 20.23 -10.18 12.68
N ASP A 43 18.96 -10.43 12.44
CA ASP A 43 18.52 -11.51 11.55
C ASP A 43 19.07 -11.30 10.14
N TRP A 44 19.00 -10.07 9.63
CA TRP A 44 19.54 -9.70 8.33
C TRP A 44 21.03 -10.00 8.22
N ASN A 45 21.83 -9.64 9.21
CA ASN A 45 23.28 -9.79 9.15
C ASN A 45 23.76 -11.22 9.41
N GLU A 46 23.14 -11.94 10.34
CA GLU A 46 23.68 -13.19 10.90
C GLU A 46 22.89 -14.45 10.48
N ARG A 47 21.60 -14.34 10.14
CA ARG A 47 20.72 -15.51 10.04
C ARG A 47 20.12 -15.75 8.67
N LEU A 48 20.13 -14.74 7.78
CA LEU A 48 19.56 -14.85 6.45
C LEU A 48 20.61 -15.24 5.41
N SER A 49 20.22 -16.14 4.48
CA SER A 49 21.04 -16.45 3.31
C SER A 49 21.01 -15.29 2.30
N ALA A 50 21.90 -15.33 1.31
CA ALA A 50 21.94 -14.35 0.23
C ALA A 50 20.63 -14.34 -0.59
N GLU A 51 20.04 -15.52 -0.81
CA GLU A 51 18.79 -15.70 -1.54
C GLU A 51 17.60 -15.12 -0.76
N GLU A 52 17.56 -15.37 0.56
CA GLU A 52 16.53 -14.81 1.43
C GLU A 52 16.61 -13.28 1.48
N LYS A 53 17.81 -12.71 1.59
CA LYS A 53 18.04 -11.25 1.52
C LYS A 53 17.59 -10.68 0.18
N ASN A 54 17.92 -11.36 -0.92
CA ASN A 54 17.51 -10.92 -2.25
C ASN A 54 15.97 -10.93 -2.37
N LEU A 55 15.30 -12.01 -1.94
CA LEU A 55 13.84 -12.11 -1.97
C LEU A 55 13.18 -10.96 -1.22
N ILE A 56 13.60 -10.73 0.04
CA ILE A 56 13.06 -9.65 0.87
C ILE A 56 13.30 -8.29 0.19
N SER A 57 14.53 -8.03 -0.28
CA SER A 57 14.87 -6.76 -0.94
C SER A 57 14.01 -6.48 -2.16
N GLN A 58 13.77 -7.48 -3.01
CA GLN A 58 12.94 -7.31 -4.21
C GLN A 58 11.48 -7.01 -3.85
N ILE A 59 10.92 -7.69 -2.84
CA ILE A 59 9.55 -7.46 -2.40
C ILE A 59 9.41 -6.06 -1.76
N LEU A 60 10.33 -5.68 -0.87
CA LEU A 60 10.28 -4.38 -0.20
C LEU A 60 10.42 -3.20 -1.17
N LYS A 61 11.28 -3.33 -2.19
CA LYS A 61 11.37 -2.32 -3.27
C LYS A 61 10.04 -2.19 -4.01
N PHE A 62 9.42 -3.32 -4.32
CA PHE A 62 8.14 -3.34 -4.99
C PHE A 62 7.05 -2.67 -4.14
N PHE A 63 6.97 -2.96 -2.84
CA PHE A 63 6.00 -2.35 -1.95
C PHE A 63 6.23 -0.84 -1.82
N THR A 64 7.45 -0.42 -1.49
CA THR A 64 7.74 1.00 -1.28
C THR A 64 7.35 1.86 -2.48
N GLN A 65 7.66 1.43 -3.70
CA GLN A 65 7.30 2.18 -4.90
C GLN A 65 5.81 2.01 -5.24
N GLY A 66 5.27 0.82 -5.07
CA GLY A 66 3.85 0.53 -5.33
C GLY A 66 2.94 1.43 -4.51
N ASP A 67 3.17 1.53 -3.21
CA ASP A 67 2.35 2.31 -2.29
C ASP A 67 2.43 3.82 -2.57
N VAL A 68 3.60 4.32 -3.01
CA VAL A 68 3.73 5.72 -3.48
C VAL A 68 2.83 5.96 -4.70
N ASP A 69 2.86 5.05 -5.67
CA ASP A 69 2.06 5.17 -6.89
C ASP A 69 0.55 5.05 -6.58
N ILE A 70 0.20 4.18 -5.64
CA ILE A 70 -1.18 3.97 -5.17
C ILE A 70 -1.70 5.22 -4.44
N ALA A 71 -0.94 5.77 -3.50
CA ALA A 71 -1.28 7.01 -2.82
C ALA A 71 -1.51 8.15 -3.83
N GLN A 72 -0.64 8.27 -4.83
CA GLN A 72 -0.79 9.27 -5.89
C GLN A 72 -2.04 9.02 -6.74
N ALA A 73 -2.38 7.77 -7.05
CA ALA A 73 -3.60 7.47 -7.80
C ALA A 73 -4.87 7.88 -7.03
N TYR A 74 -4.92 7.69 -5.70
CA TYR A 74 -6.00 8.22 -4.88
C TYR A 74 -6.11 9.74 -4.99
N LEU A 75 -4.99 10.45 -4.85
CA LEU A 75 -4.95 11.91 -4.85
C LEU A 75 -5.32 12.51 -6.22
N ASP A 76 -4.73 11.97 -7.29
CA ASP A 76 -4.81 12.58 -8.62
C ASP A 76 -5.99 12.07 -9.47
N LYS A 77 -6.38 10.81 -9.28
CA LYS A 77 -7.40 10.18 -10.12
C LYS A 77 -8.75 10.03 -9.43
N TYR A 78 -8.80 9.53 -8.18
CA TYR A 78 -10.05 9.11 -7.57
C TYR A 78 -10.69 10.21 -6.72
N ILE A 79 -9.98 10.80 -5.77
CA ILE A 79 -10.51 11.86 -4.90
C ILE A 79 -11.11 13.04 -5.70
N PRO A 80 -10.49 13.52 -6.80
CA PRO A 80 -11.07 14.61 -7.59
C PRO A 80 -12.39 14.26 -8.27
N LYS A 81 -12.62 12.99 -8.61
CA LYS A 81 -13.84 12.53 -9.29
C LYS A 81 -15.03 12.45 -8.36
N PHE A 82 -14.83 12.00 -7.12
CA PHE A 82 -15.91 11.89 -6.15
C PHE A 82 -16.15 13.22 -5.43
N LYS A 83 -17.43 13.55 -5.19
CA LYS A 83 -17.81 14.86 -4.63
C LYS A 83 -18.47 14.75 -3.26
N SER A 84 -18.88 13.56 -2.83
CA SER A 84 -19.42 13.30 -1.51
C SER A 84 -18.36 13.45 -0.42
N PRO A 85 -18.55 14.27 0.62
CA PRO A 85 -17.55 14.47 1.68
C PRO A 85 -17.09 13.18 2.35
N GLU A 86 -18.01 12.28 2.72
CA GLU A 86 -17.70 11.00 3.36
C GLU A 86 -16.87 10.07 2.48
N VAL A 87 -17.15 10.04 1.17
CA VAL A 87 -16.35 9.24 0.21
C VAL A 87 -14.96 9.83 0.05
N ARG A 88 -14.83 11.15 0.01
CA ARG A 88 -13.51 11.81 -0.06
C ARG A 88 -12.72 11.61 1.22
N MET A 89 -13.35 11.63 2.39
CA MET A 89 -12.70 11.33 3.66
C MET A 89 -12.16 9.89 3.68
N MET A 90 -12.96 8.92 3.24
CA MET A 90 -12.55 7.52 3.11
C MET A 90 -11.34 7.38 2.18
N LEU A 91 -11.41 7.92 0.97
CA LEU A 91 -10.30 7.84 0.00
C LEU A 91 -9.05 8.58 0.48
N SER A 92 -9.20 9.66 1.25
CA SER A 92 -8.07 10.38 1.85
C SER A 92 -7.41 9.57 2.96
N SER A 93 -8.19 8.80 3.74
CA SER A 93 -7.60 7.90 4.74
C SER A 93 -6.85 6.75 4.08
N PHE A 94 -7.35 6.19 2.98
CA PHE A 94 -6.62 5.18 2.20
C PHE A 94 -5.29 5.74 1.68
N ALA A 95 -5.30 6.91 1.03
CA ALA A 95 -4.06 7.55 0.59
C ALA A 95 -3.07 7.81 1.74
N THR A 96 -3.56 8.07 2.96
CA THR A 96 -2.72 8.24 4.15
C THR A 96 -2.14 6.90 4.61
N SER A 97 -2.92 5.82 4.56
CA SER A 97 -2.43 4.46 4.88
C SER A 97 -1.31 4.04 3.93
N GLU A 98 -1.47 4.27 2.63
CA GLU A 98 -0.42 3.97 1.64
C GLU A 98 0.88 4.75 1.90
N ALA A 99 0.76 6.04 2.23
CA ALA A 99 1.94 6.82 2.60
C ALA A 99 2.62 6.28 3.87
N ASN A 100 1.84 5.77 4.83
CA ASN A 100 2.36 5.15 6.05
C ASN A 100 3.02 3.79 5.75
N HIS A 101 2.46 2.97 4.86
CA HIS A 101 3.05 1.72 4.39
C HIS A 101 4.39 1.98 3.70
N ALA A 102 4.44 2.88 2.72
CA ALA A 102 5.66 3.27 2.02
C ALA A 102 6.75 3.76 2.99
N HIS A 103 6.39 4.59 3.99
CA HIS A 103 7.31 5.04 5.03
C HIS A 103 7.83 3.86 5.87
N SER A 104 6.98 2.91 6.22
CA SER A 104 7.35 1.75 7.04
C SER A 104 8.33 0.82 6.33
N TYR A 105 8.09 0.55 5.05
CA TYR A 105 9.01 -0.25 4.23
C TYR A 105 10.32 0.49 3.98
N SER A 106 10.28 1.80 3.78
CA SER A 106 11.48 2.63 3.67
C SER A 106 12.31 2.60 4.97
N LEU A 107 11.66 2.79 6.12
CA LEU A 107 12.34 2.71 7.42
C LEU A 107 12.99 1.34 7.66
N LEU A 108 12.31 0.26 7.26
CA LEU A 108 12.90 -1.09 7.32
C LEU A 108 14.10 -1.20 6.41
N ASN A 109 14.01 -0.75 5.15
CA ASN A 109 15.11 -0.77 4.18
C ASN A 109 16.34 -0.03 4.72
N ASP A 110 16.14 1.17 5.27
CA ASP A 110 17.21 1.97 5.87
C ASP A 110 17.83 1.24 7.08
N THR A 111 16.98 0.65 7.91
CA THR A 111 17.40 -0.06 9.13
C THR A 111 18.26 -1.29 8.82
N ILE A 112 17.93 -2.04 7.76
CA ILE A 112 18.74 -3.21 7.33
C ILE A 112 19.90 -2.82 6.42
N GLY A 113 20.07 -1.53 6.10
CA GLY A 113 21.21 -1.00 5.36
C GLY A 113 21.15 -1.17 3.84
N LEU A 114 19.94 -1.19 3.26
CA LEU A 114 19.79 -1.16 1.80
C LEU A 114 20.15 0.24 1.27
N PRO A 115 20.99 0.34 0.23
CA PRO A 115 21.41 1.64 -0.30
C PRO A 115 20.30 2.30 -1.12
N ASP A 116 20.24 3.65 -1.10
CA ASP A 116 19.24 4.47 -1.82
C ASP A 116 19.08 4.15 -3.31
N LYS A 117 20.18 3.70 -3.95
CA LYS A 117 20.13 3.30 -5.37
C LYS A 117 19.14 2.16 -5.63
N GLU A 118 18.86 1.33 -4.64
CA GLU A 118 17.94 0.20 -4.76
C GLU A 118 16.49 0.63 -4.97
N TYR A 119 16.09 1.81 -4.47
CA TYR A 119 14.75 2.36 -4.73
C TYR A 119 14.52 2.70 -6.21
N LYS A 120 15.60 3.09 -6.92
CA LYS A 120 15.54 3.40 -8.36
C LYS A 120 15.57 2.14 -9.24
N ALA A 121 16.13 1.06 -8.74
CA ALA A 121 16.24 -0.20 -9.47
C ALA A 121 14.89 -0.92 -9.72
N PHE A 122 13.82 -0.51 -9.06
CA PHE A 122 12.47 -1.01 -9.30
C PHE A 122 12.07 -0.93 -10.78
N GLN A 123 12.40 0.17 -11.46
CA GLN A 123 12.05 0.39 -12.87
C GLN A 123 12.94 -0.39 -13.86
N GLU A 124 14.03 -1.00 -13.39
CA GLU A 124 14.94 -1.79 -14.22
C GLU A 124 14.38 -3.18 -14.56
N TYR A 125 13.40 -3.65 -13.79
CA TYR A 125 12.72 -4.92 -14.06
C TYR A 125 11.52 -4.71 -14.98
N LYS A 126 11.64 -5.23 -16.22
CA LYS A 126 10.61 -5.09 -17.25
C LYS A 126 9.22 -5.54 -16.75
N GLU A 127 9.15 -6.65 -16.05
CA GLU A 127 7.91 -7.20 -15.52
C GLU A 127 7.24 -6.26 -14.51
N MET A 128 8.02 -5.54 -13.74
CA MET A 128 7.52 -4.54 -12.79
C MET A 128 7.04 -3.29 -13.50
N ALA A 129 7.79 -2.81 -14.49
CA ALA A 129 7.40 -1.67 -15.32
C ALA A 129 6.11 -1.96 -16.11
N ASP A 130 6.04 -3.11 -16.79
CA ASP A 130 4.86 -3.55 -17.54
C ASP A 130 3.61 -3.64 -16.65
N LYS A 131 3.77 -4.10 -15.41
CA LYS A 131 2.73 -4.24 -14.41
C LYS A 131 2.24 -2.88 -13.91
N HIS A 132 3.16 -1.98 -13.60
CA HIS A 132 2.85 -0.61 -13.23
C HIS A 132 2.05 0.06 -14.35
N GLU A 133 2.55 0.00 -15.59
CA GLU A 133 1.85 0.56 -16.75
C GLU A 133 0.44 -0.03 -16.88
N TYR A 134 0.28 -1.34 -16.74
CA TYR A 134 -1.03 -1.99 -16.80
C TYR A 134 -2.00 -1.51 -15.74
N LEU A 135 -1.57 -1.41 -14.49
CA LEU A 135 -2.44 -0.97 -13.37
C LEU A 135 -2.90 0.48 -13.55
N PHE A 136 -2.02 1.35 -14.02
CA PHE A 136 -2.29 2.78 -14.14
C PHE A 136 -2.81 3.23 -15.50
N ALA A 137 -2.80 2.37 -16.53
CA ALA A 137 -3.36 2.67 -17.83
C ALA A 137 -4.87 2.91 -17.74
N SER A 138 -5.37 3.85 -18.55
CA SER A 138 -6.81 4.09 -18.64
C SER A 138 -7.52 2.86 -19.19
N LYS A 139 -8.60 2.43 -18.52
CA LYS A 139 -9.42 1.26 -18.92
C LYS A 139 -10.66 1.64 -19.73
N GLY A 140 -10.74 2.88 -20.18
CA GLY A 140 -11.85 3.38 -20.99
C GLY A 140 -12.34 4.76 -20.57
N LYS A 141 -13.51 5.15 -21.12
CA LYS A 141 -14.12 6.46 -20.85
C LYS A 141 -15.34 6.36 -19.96
N GLY A 142 -15.69 7.48 -19.31
CA GLY A 142 -16.92 7.60 -18.52
C GLY A 142 -16.90 6.70 -17.28
N LEU A 143 -18.09 6.37 -16.79
CA LEU A 143 -18.28 5.59 -15.55
C LEU A 143 -17.82 4.14 -15.69
N GLU A 144 -18.00 3.54 -16.85
CA GLU A 144 -17.55 2.17 -17.13
C GLU A 144 -16.02 2.09 -17.08
N GLY A 145 -15.32 3.05 -17.71
CA GLY A 145 -13.86 3.14 -17.65
C GLY A 145 -13.38 3.31 -16.22
N LEU A 146 -13.99 4.22 -15.45
CA LEU A 146 -13.66 4.42 -14.04
C LEU A 146 -13.88 3.15 -13.20
N ALA A 147 -15.00 2.46 -13.39
CA ALA A 147 -15.29 1.22 -12.66
C ALA A 147 -14.25 0.12 -12.97
N LYS A 148 -13.84 -0.02 -14.22
CA LYS A 148 -12.78 -0.95 -14.64
C LYS A 148 -11.42 -0.58 -14.06
N GLU A 149 -11.09 0.71 -14.01
CA GLU A 149 -9.85 1.21 -13.40
C GLU A 149 -9.81 0.87 -11.91
N ILE A 150 -10.89 1.18 -11.18
CA ILE A 150 -10.97 0.88 -9.73
C ILE A 150 -10.91 -0.63 -9.50
N ALA A 151 -11.64 -1.43 -10.26
CA ALA A 151 -11.64 -2.89 -10.11
C ALA A 151 -10.25 -3.49 -10.40
N CYS A 152 -9.56 -3.01 -11.44
CA CYS A 152 -8.21 -3.45 -11.75
C CYS A 152 -7.22 -3.08 -10.65
N PHE A 153 -7.29 -1.85 -10.18
CA PHE A 153 -6.42 -1.30 -9.16
C PHE A 153 -6.66 -1.99 -7.80
N SER A 154 -7.90 -2.02 -7.33
CA SER A 154 -8.27 -2.53 -6.02
C SER A 154 -8.25 -4.06 -5.96
N ALA A 155 -8.95 -4.76 -6.89
CA ALA A 155 -9.07 -6.22 -6.80
C ALA A 155 -7.80 -6.96 -7.23
N PHE A 156 -7.11 -6.50 -8.27
CA PHE A 156 -5.91 -7.18 -8.77
C PHE A 156 -4.62 -6.60 -8.20
N GLY A 157 -4.52 -5.29 -8.05
CA GLY A 157 -3.37 -4.62 -7.44
C GLY A 157 -3.29 -4.91 -5.96
N GLU A 158 -4.21 -4.32 -5.20
CA GLU A 158 -4.24 -4.42 -3.74
C GLU A 158 -4.66 -5.81 -3.25
N GLY A 159 -5.75 -6.35 -3.82
CA GLY A 159 -6.35 -7.58 -3.31
C GLY A 159 -5.56 -8.85 -3.62
N LEU A 160 -5.06 -9.04 -4.84
CA LEU A 160 -4.43 -10.30 -5.23
C LEU A 160 -2.90 -10.24 -5.15
N GLN A 161 -2.31 -9.20 -5.74
CA GLN A 161 -0.87 -9.13 -5.93
C GLN A 161 -0.11 -8.88 -4.64
N LEU A 162 -0.55 -7.94 -3.82
CA LEU A 162 0.08 -7.65 -2.54
C LEU A 162 0.02 -8.84 -1.60
N PHE A 163 -1.14 -9.50 -1.50
CA PHE A 163 -1.31 -10.65 -0.62
C PHE A 163 -0.38 -11.82 -0.93
N ALA A 164 -0.07 -12.08 -2.20
CA ALA A 164 0.92 -13.10 -2.55
C ALA A 164 2.31 -12.76 -1.98
N SER A 165 2.71 -11.50 -2.07
CA SER A 165 3.99 -11.02 -1.53
C SER A 165 3.99 -10.98 -0.01
N PHE A 166 2.90 -10.59 0.62
CA PHE A 166 2.73 -10.63 2.08
C PHE A 166 2.94 -12.04 2.64
N VAL A 167 2.34 -13.05 2.01
CA VAL A 167 2.50 -14.45 2.44
C VAL A 167 3.97 -14.90 2.34
N MET A 168 4.70 -14.48 1.31
CA MET A 168 6.13 -14.78 1.18
C MET A 168 6.93 -14.17 2.33
N LEU A 169 6.70 -12.90 2.68
CA LEU A 169 7.38 -12.24 3.79
C LEU A 169 6.97 -12.84 5.15
N LEU A 170 5.69 -13.10 5.38
CA LEU A 170 5.21 -13.69 6.64
C LEU A 170 5.73 -15.11 6.88
N ASN A 171 6.21 -15.81 5.85
CA ASN A 171 6.84 -17.12 6.02
C ASN A 171 8.07 -17.08 6.93
N PHE A 172 8.78 -15.94 7.01
CA PHE A 172 9.91 -15.76 7.92
C PHE A 172 9.52 -15.85 9.40
N GLN A 173 8.28 -15.48 9.74
CA GLN A 173 7.75 -15.59 11.11
C GLN A 173 7.72 -17.04 11.61
N ARG A 174 7.50 -18.02 10.74
CA ARG A 174 7.51 -19.45 11.09
C ARG A 174 8.85 -19.91 11.67
N TYR A 175 9.92 -19.20 11.34
CA TYR A 175 11.28 -19.48 11.79
C TYR A 175 11.76 -18.49 12.86
N GLY A 176 10.87 -17.64 13.36
CA GLY A 176 11.19 -16.62 14.36
C GLY A 176 12.20 -15.58 13.84
N ARG A 177 12.15 -15.26 12.55
CA ARG A 177 13.06 -14.32 11.88
C ARG A 177 12.29 -13.13 11.31
N MET A 178 12.96 -11.97 11.22
CA MET A 178 12.42 -10.74 10.64
C MET A 178 11.07 -10.34 11.27
N LYS A 179 11.03 -10.30 12.60
CA LYS A 179 9.77 -10.08 13.34
C LYS A 179 9.18 -8.69 13.12
N GLY A 180 10.02 -7.67 13.04
CA GLY A 180 9.60 -6.30 12.77
C GLY A 180 9.02 -6.18 11.35
N MET A 181 9.68 -6.74 10.34
CA MET A 181 9.15 -6.86 8.98
C MET A 181 7.77 -7.55 8.99
N CYS A 182 7.66 -8.68 9.66
CA CYS A 182 6.40 -9.41 9.75
C CYS A 182 5.30 -8.62 10.47
N GLN A 183 5.68 -7.78 11.44
CA GLN A 183 4.74 -6.90 12.12
C GLN A 183 4.22 -5.79 11.19
N ILE A 184 5.10 -5.14 10.43
CA ILE A 184 4.72 -4.17 9.39
C ILE A 184 3.73 -4.82 8.42
N VAL A 185 4.10 -5.97 7.85
CA VAL A 185 3.25 -6.72 6.91
C VAL A 185 1.90 -7.08 7.52
N THR A 186 1.86 -7.52 8.78
CA THR A 186 0.61 -7.87 9.47
C THR A 186 -0.31 -6.66 9.62
N TRP A 187 0.24 -5.50 9.93
CA TRP A 187 -0.52 -4.28 10.06
C TRP A 187 -0.97 -3.73 8.70
N SER A 188 -0.12 -3.80 7.68
CA SER A 188 -0.51 -3.46 6.30
C SER A 188 -1.69 -4.33 5.82
N ILE A 189 -1.62 -5.66 6.00
CA ILE A 189 -2.75 -6.57 5.66
C ILE A 189 -4.06 -6.16 6.34
N ARG A 190 -3.99 -5.69 7.57
CA ARG A 190 -5.19 -5.24 8.29
C ARG A 190 -5.77 -3.96 7.68
N ASP A 191 -4.92 -3.08 7.20
CA ASP A 191 -5.31 -1.80 6.62
C ASP A 191 -5.89 -1.97 5.20
N GLU A 192 -5.42 -2.98 4.44
CA GLU A 192 -5.96 -3.37 3.12
C GLU A 192 -7.35 -4.04 3.23
#